data_1de021c4e8a39e98ab006da424d027e3
#
_entry.id   1de021c4e8a39e98ab006da424d027e3
#
_cell.length_a   1.000
_cell.length_b   1.000
_cell.length_c   1.000
_cell.angle_alpha   90.00
_cell.angle_beta   90.00
_cell.angle_gamma   90.00
#
_symmetry.space_group_name_H-M   'P 1'
#
loop_
_entity.id
_entity.type
_entity.pdbx_description
1 polymer ?
#
loop_
_entity_poly.entity_id
_entity_poly.type
_entity_poly.pdbx_seq_one_letter_code
_entity_poly.pdbx_strand_id
1 'polypeptide(L)'
;AGFLYMPGSGHFTRDRRDASAESIAEDQRKSYCMSGMVLDNPEVIEAMELGTAGRYIPVSLKKDGSYTAASSVITEEQLGLLRRQIAGNVVRMAELLHEGKIGAVPANRNGRLPCEYCDYRSVCGREAEWPDRPVVKLEKAEIYEQLEGGQLAWQM
;
A
#
# COMPACT_ATOMS: atom_id res chain seq x y z
N ALA A 1 7.74 -9.07 -13.17
CA ALA A 1 6.32 -8.97 -12.88
C ALA A 1 6.07 -7.89 -11.81
N GLY A 2 5.57 -8.20 -10.60
CA GLY A 2 5.24 -7.20 -9.58
C GLY A 2 4.67 -7.85 -8.33
N PHE A 3 4.16 -7.02 -7.42
CA PHE A 3 3.41 -7.47 -6.25
C PHE A 3 1.96 -7.02 -6.41
N LEU A 4 1.05 -7.96 -6.56
CA LEU A 4 -0.35 -7.69 -6.74
C LEU A 4 -1.18 -8.39 -5.67
N TYR A 5 -2.14 -7.67 -5.12
CA TYR A 5 -3.15 -8.17 -4.21
C TYR A 5 -4.47 -8.30 -4.95
N MET A 6 -4.96 -9.51 -5.07
CA MET A 6 -6.28 -9.77 -5.64
C MET A 6 -7.34 -9.61 -4.54
N PRO A 7 -8.37 -8.79 -4.73
CA PRO A 7 -9.46 -8.71 -3.77
C PRO A 7 -10.21 -10.04 -3.72
N GLY A 8 -10.37 -10.59 -2.52
CA GLY A 8 -11.05 -11.87 -2.29
C GLY A 8 -12.57 -11.77 -2.36
N SER A 9 -13.12 -10.56 -2.31
CA SER A 9 -14.55 -10.28 -2.46
C SER A 9 -14.75 -8.94 -3.17
N GLY A 10 -15.75 -8.86 -4.03
CA GLY A 10 -16.17 -7.60 -4.63
C GLY A 10 -16.76 -6.67 -3.57
N HIS A 11 -16.51 -5.38 -3.71
CA HIS A 11 -17.18 -4.38 -2.89
C HIS A 11 -18.61 -4.19 -3.38
N PHE A 12 -19.55 -4.00 -2.45
CA PHE A 12 -20.88 -3.54 -2.82
C PHE A 12 -20.79 -2.12 -3.34
N THR A 13 -21.14 -1.93 -4.60
CA THR A 13 -21.25 -0.61 -5.20
C THR A 13 -22.57 0.03 -4.76
N ARG A 14 -22.51 1.28 -4.28
CA ARG A 14 -23.71 2.08 -4.02
C ARG A 14 -24.11 2.79 -5.29
N ASP A 15 -24.76 2.05 -6.18
CA ASP A 15 -25.26 2.63 -7.41
C ASP A 15 -26.49 3.49 -7.17
N ARG A 16 -26.69 4.50 -8.03
CA ARG A 16 -27.93 5.25 -8.05
C ARG A 16 -29.06 4.33 -8.49
N ARG A 17 -30.30 4.60 -8.01
CA ARG A 17 -31.48 3.80 -8.36
C ARG A 17 -31.75 3.71 -9.87
N ASP A 18 -31.23 4.66 -10.64
CA ASP A 18 -31.38 4.82 -12.09
C ASP A 18 -30.13 4.39 -12.87
N ALA A 19 -29.16 3.73 -12.21
CA ALA A 19 -27.98 3.25 -12.89
C ALA A 19 -28.33 2.15 -13.90
N SER A 20 -27.70 2.21 -15.09
CA SER A 20 -27.89 1.17 -16.10
C SER A 20 -27.21 -0.13 -15.68
N ALA A 21 -27.71 -1.26 -16.18
CA ALA A 21 -27.09 -2.57 -15.92
C ALA A 21 -25.61 -2.62 -16.35
N GLU A 22 -25.25 -1.89 -17.41
CA GLU A 22 -23.88 -1.78 -17.91
C GLU A 22 -22.99 -1.00 -16.94
N SER A 23 -23.48 0.11 -16.35
CA SER A 23 -22.77 0.88 -15.33
C SER A 23 -22.50 0.04 -14.08
N ILE A 24 -23.51 -0.69 -13.62
CA ILE A 24 -23.39 -1.60 -12.47
C ILE A 24 -22.35 -2.68 -12.74
N ALA A 25 -22.39 -3.31 -13.92
CA ALA A 25 -21.43 -4.33 -14.31
C ALA A 25 -20.00 -3.79 -14.40
N GLU A 26 -19.82 -2.55 -14.88
CA GLU A 26 -18.51 -1.90 -14.95
C GLU A 26 -17.95 -1.59 -13.56
N ASP A 27 -18.78 -1.10 -12.65
CA ASP A 27 -18.35 -0.80 -11.28
C ASP A 27 -18.06 -2.09 -10.48
N GLN A 28 -18.80 -3.15 -10.73
CA GLN A 28 -18.48 -4.47 -10.20
C GLN A 28 -17.12 -4.96 -10.72
N ARG A 29 -16.82 -4.82 -12.01
CA ARG A 29 -15.49 -5.19 -12.57
C ARG A 29 -14.37 -4.39 -11.93
N LYS A 30 -14.55 -3.07 -11.76
CA LYS A 30 -13.56 -2.21 -11.08
C LYS A 30 -13.28 -2.68 -9.65
N SER A 31 -14.26 -3.23 -8.96
CA SER A 31 -14.09 -3.74 -7.61
C SER A 31 -13.14 -4.94 -7.52
N TYR A 32 -12.88 -5.60 -8.62
CA TYR A 32 -11.91 -6.70 -8.74
C TYR A 32 -10.55 -6.28 -9.28
N CYS A 33 -10.34 -4.99 -9.56
CA CYS A 33 -9.03 -4.51 -9.94
C CYS A 33 -8.03 -4.80 -8.83
N MET A 34 -6.93 -5.45 -9.19
CA MET A 34 -5.85 -5.74 -8.26
C MET A 34 -5.20 -4.45 -7.78
N SER A 35 -4.74 -4.44 -6.54
CA SER A 35 -3.92 -3.36 -6.00
C SER A 35 -2.48 -3.83 -5.84
N GLY A 36 -1.53 -2.90 -5.83
CA GLY A 36 -0.12 -3.24 -5.69
C GLY A 36 0.79 -2.47 -6.61
N MET A 37 1.91 -3.06 -6.99
CA MET A 37 2.92 -2.43 -7.85
C MET A 37 3.33 -3.39 -8.96
N VAL A 38 3.43 -2.89 -10.18
CA VAL A 38 3.85 -3.63 -11.37
C VAL A 38 5.21 -3.10 -11.82
N LEU A 39 6.12 -4.01 -12.20
CA LEU A 39 7.44 -3.63 -12.71
C LEU A 39 7.27 -2.92 -14.05
N ASP A 40 8.05 -1.86 -14.26
CA ASP A 40 8.09 -1.10 -15.50
C ASP A 40 8.74 -1.92 -16.62
N ASN A 41 7.94 -2.81 -17.17
CA ASN A 41 8.29 -3.61 -18.34
C ASN A 41 7.04 -3.70 -19.23
N PRO A 42 7.01 -2.96 -20.35
CA PRO A 42 5.84 -2.89 -21.23
C PRO A 42 5.37 -4.25 -21.77
N GLU A 43 6.31 -5.16 -22.08
CA GLU A 43 5.97 -6.48 -22.59
C GLU A 43 5.25 -7.33 -21.53
N VAL A 44 5.72 -7.24 -20.28
CA VAL A 44 5.12 -7.95 -19.16
C VAL A 44 3.75 -7.36 -18.83
N ILE A 45 3.62 -6.04 -18.82
CA ILE A 45 2.36 -5.34 -18.55
C ILE A 45 1.32 -5.71 -19.59
N GLU A 46 1.68 -5.69 -20.87
CA GLU A 46 0.78 -6.06 -21.98
C GLU A 46 0.40 -7.56 -21.93
N ALA A 47 1.32 -8.43 -21.50
CA ALA A 47 1.01 -9.85 -21.29
C ALA A 47 0.08 -10.10 -20.08
N MET A 48 0.09 -9.21 -19.08
CA MET A 48 -0.81 -9.29 -17.92
C MET A 48 -2.21 -8.78 -18.22
N GLU A 49 -2.33 -7.71 -18.99
CA GLU A 49 -3.60 -7.12 -19.40
C GLU A 49 -3.50 -6.54 -20.81
N LEU A 50 -4.14 -7.19 -21.75
CA LEU A 50 -4.15 -6.79 -23.15
C LEU A 50 -4.75 -5.38 -23.32
N GLY A 51 -4.00 -4.48 -23.97
CA GLY A 51 -4.39 -3.08 -24.15
C GLY A 51 -4.24 -2.19 -22.93
N THR A 52 -3.74 -2.71 -21.83
CA THR A 52 -3.38 -1.98 -20.59
C THR A 52 -4.41 -0.91 -20.19
N ALA A 53 -5.65 -1.34 -20.06
CA ALA A 53 -6.80 -0.46 -19.77
C ALA A 53 -7.01 -0.19 -18.27
N GLY A 54 -6.26 -0.85 -17.39
CA GLY A 54 -6.39 -0.73 -15.93
C GLY A 54 -7.66 -1.38 -15.37
N ARG A 55 -8.14 -2.44 -16.01
CA ARG A 55 -9.34 -3.17 -15.57
C ARG A 55 -9.03 -4.20 -14.48
N TYR A 56 -7.90 -4.87 -14.60
CA TYR A 56 -7.50 -5.98 -13.72
C TYR A 56 -6.22 -5.65 -12.95
N ILE A 57 -5.28 -4.95 -13.58
CA ILE A 57 -4.03 -4.50 -12.96
C ILE A 57 -4.08 -2.98 -12.73
N PRO A 58 -3.37 -2.44 -11.71
CA PRO A 58 -3.38 -1.01 -11.40
C PRO A 58 -2.47 -0.21 -12.35
N VAL A 59 -2.55 -0.48 -13.65
CA VAL A 59 -1.76 0.18 -14.69
C VAL A 59 -2.65 0.53 -15.87
N SER A 60 -2.63 1.78 -16.27
CA SER A 60 -3.34 2.23 -17.47
C SER A 60 -2.49 3.22 -18.26
N LEU A 61 -2.60 3.14 -19.59
CA LEU A 61 -1.89 4.01 -20.52
C LEU A 61 -2.79 5.17 -20.99
N LYS A 62 -2.17 6.31 -21.20
CA LYS A 62 -2.76 7.43 -21.94
C LYS A 62 -2.67 7.17 -23.44
N LYS A 63 -3.34 8.02 -24.24
CA LYS A 63 -3.31 7.96 -25.70
C LYS A 63 -1.91 8.16 -26.30
N ASP A 64 -1.03 8.82 -25.56
CA ASP A 64 0.37 9.05 -25.95
C ASP A 64 1.33 7.90 -25.56
N GLY A 65 0.80 6.81 -24.99
CA GLY A 65 1.57 5.65 -24.53
C GLY A 65 2.23 5.82 -23.15
N SER A 66 2.08 6.98 -22.51
CA SER A 66 2.58 7.18 -21.14
C SER A 66 1.63 6.64 -20.10
N TYR A 67 2.14 6.29 -18.91
CA TYR A 67 1.31 5.85 -17.80
C TYR A 67 0.44 6.98 -17.24
N THR A 68 -0.76 6.65 -16.82
CA THR A 68 -1.61 7.60 -16.10
C THR A 68 -1.05 7.87 -14.70
N ALA A 69 -1.42 9.00 -14.10
CA ALA A 69 -1.00 9.35 -12.73
C ALA A 69 -1.48 8.33 -11.67
N ALA A 70 -2.56 7.60 -11.96
CA ALA A 70 -3.09 6.56 -11.09
C ALA A 70 -2.37 5.23 -11.24
N SER A 71 -1.50 5.08 -12.24
CA SER A 71 -0.78 3.83 -12.49
C SER A 71 0.26 3.55 -11.41
N SER A 72 0.27 2.31 -10.93
CA SER A 72 1.18 1.85 -9.90
C SER A 72 2.35 1.06 -10.50
N VAL A 73 3.21 1.77 -11.21
CA VAL A 73 4.39 1.22 -11.87
C VAL A 73 5.64 1.55 -11.05
N ILE A 74 6.59 0.63 -11.01
CA ILE A 74 7.85 0.73 -10.26
C ILE A 74 9.02 0.24 -11.12
N THR A 75 10.15 0.94 -11.08
CA THR A 75 11.39 0.50 -11.74
C THR A 75 12.09 -0.61 -10.95
N GLU A 76 13.01 -1.34 -11.59
CA GLU A 76 13.85 -2.33 -10.90
C GLU A 76 14.70 -1.71 -9.79
N GLU A 77 15.23 -0.51 -10.01
CA GLU A 77 16.01 0.23 -9.03
C GLU A 77 15.18 0.59 -7.81
N GLN A 78 13.99 1.14 -8.03
CA GLN A 78 13.03 1.47 -6.97
C GLN A 78 12.60 0.22 -6.18
N LEU A 79 12.36 -0.88 -6.88
CA LEU A 79 12.06 -2.17 -6.23
C LEU A 79 13.25 -2.64 -5.38
N GLY A 80 14.48 -2.48 -5.88
CA GLY A 80 15.71 -2.78 -5.14
C GLY A 80 15.84 -1.95 -3.87
N LEU A 81 15.53 -0.64 -3.92
CA LEU A 81 15.50 0.25 -2.77
C LEU A 81 14.51 -0.22 -1.71
N LEU A 82 13.27 -0.49 -2.12
CA LEU A 82 12.23 -0.99 -1.22
C LEU A 82 12.61 -2.31 -0.56
N ARG A 83 13.18 -3.26 -1.31
CA ARG A 83 13.62 -4.54 -0.75
C ARG A 83 14.71 -4.37 0.29
N ARG A 84 15.69 -3.49 0.06
CA ARG A 84 16.75 -3.19 1.04
C ARG A 84 16.15 -2.57 2.31
N GLN A 85 15.24 -1.61 2.15
CA GLN A 85 14.57 -0.98 3.29
C GLN A 85 13.77 -1.98 4.12
N ILE A 86 12.99 -2.86 3.46
CA ILE A 86 12.21 -3.90 4.15
C ILE A 86 13.14 -4.84 4.92
N ALA A 87 14.22 -5.31 4.28
CA ALA A 87 15.20 -6.19 4.94
C ALA A 87 15.83 -5.51 6.16
N GLY A 88 16.25 -4.24 6.03
CA GLY A 88 16.78 -3.46 7.15
C GLY A 88 15.78 -3.29 8.29
N ASN A 89 14.52 -3.03 7.98
CA ASN A 89 13.46 -2.92 8.99
C ASN A 89 13.23 -4.26 9.73
N VAL A 90 13.25 -5.39 9.01
CA VAL A 90 13.11 -6.73 9.63
C VAL A 90 14.28 -7.02 10.58
N VAL A 91 15.50 -6.74 10.15
CA VAL A 91 16.69 -6.91 11.01
C VAL A 91 16.57 -6.02 12.25
N ARG A 92 16.21 -4.75 12.07
CA ARG A 92 16.05 -3.81 13.19
C ARG A 92 14.97 -4.25 14.17
N MET A 93 13.83 -4.74 13.68
CA MET A 93 12.78 -5.31 14.55
C MET A 93 13.28 -6.50 15.34
N ALA A 94 14.05 -7.39 14.72
CA ALA A 94 14.63 -8.55 15.41
C ALA A 94 15.62 -8.13 16.51
N GLU A 95 16.47 -7.13 16.25
CA GLU A 95 17.38 -6.57 17.23
C GLU A 95 16.64 -6.00 18.45
N LEU A 96 15.58 -5.19 18.21
CA LEU A 96 14.78 -4.60 19.26
C LEU A 96 14.08 -5.64 20.13
N LEU A 97 13.55 -6.70 19.50
CA LEU A 97 12.97 -7.83 20.24
C LEU A 97 14.04 -8.55 21.08
N HIS A 98 15.23 -8.75 20.54
CA HIS A 98 16.34 -9.37 21.25
C HIS A 98 16.82 -8.51 22.43
N GLU A 99 16.80 -7.19 22.30
CA GLU A 99 17.08 -6.23 23.36
C GLU A 99 15.97 -6.13 24.43
N GLY A 100 14.85 -6.82 24.23
CA GLY A 100 13.69 -6.76 25.13
C GLY A 100 12.88 -5.46 25.02
N LYS A 101 13.00 -4.71 23.93
CA LYS A 101 12.24 -3.48 23.68
C LYS A 101 10.85 -3.82 23.14
N ILE A 102 9.93 -4.12 24.06
CA ILE A 102 8.54 -4.52 23.77
C ILE A 102 7.52 -3.46 24.19
N GLY A 103 7.93 -2.21 24.34
CA GLY A 103 7.04 -1.12 24.73
C GLY A 103 5.84 -0.95 23.79
N ALA A 104 4.67 -0.74 24.38
CA ALA A 104 3.43 -0.54 23.63
C ALA A 104 3.36 0.90 23.07
N VAL A 105 4.01 1.14 21.92
CA VAL A 105 3.99 2.42 21.19
C VAL A 105 3.18 2.24 19.90
N PRO A 106 1.84 2.33 19.95
CA PRO A 106 0.99 2.08 18.79
C PRO A 106 1.14 3.17 17.73
N ALA A 107 0.92 2.78 16.46
CA ALA A 107 0.91 3.72 15.35
C ALA A 107 -0.35 4.59 15.42
N ASN A 108 -0.18 5.91 15.47
CA ASN A 108 -1.26 6.89 15.41
C ASN A 108 -1.46 7.37 13.99
N ARG A 109 -2.58 7.00 13.38
CA ARG A 109 -2.96 7.47 12.03
C ARG A 109 -4.09 8.48 12.15
N ASN A 110 -3.76 9.77 12.04
CA ASN A 110 -4.73 10.87 12.12
C ASN A 110 -5.62 10.81 13.38
N GLY A 111 -5.02 10.58 14.54
CA GLY A 111 -5.73 10.47 15.81
C GLY A 111 -6.38 9.11 16.09
N ARG A 112 -6.33 8.17 15.15
CA ARG A 112 -6.84 6.80 15.32
C ARG A 112 -5.74 5.85 15.73
N LEU A 113 -5.98 5.13 16.81
CA LEU A 113 -5.08 4.11 17.33
C LEU A 113 -5.65 2.70 17.09
N PRO A 114 -4.82 1.70 16.75
CA PRO A 114 -5.27 0.31 16.64
C PRO A 114 -5.79 -0.25 17.98
N CYS A 115 -5.48 0.42 19.08
CA CYS A 115 -5.96 0.08 20.42
C CYS A 115 -7.49 0.14 20.57
N GLU A 116 -8.19 0.88 19.71
CA GLU A 116 -9.65 0.98 19.73
C GLU A 116 -10.33 -0.38 19.45
N TYR A 117 -9.65 -1.23 18.67
CA TYR A 117 -10.14 -2.54 18.22
C TYR A 117 -9.27 -3.70 18.72
N CYS A 118 -8.42 -3.45 19.74
CA CYS A 118 -7.48 -4.44 20.24
C CYS A 118 -8.13 -5.35 21.29
N ASP A 119 -8.12 -6.65 21.07
CA ASP A 119 -8.66 -7.66 22.00
C ASP A 119 -7.91 -7.68 23.34
N TYR A 120 -6.64 -7.25 23.35
CA TYR A 120 -5.79 -7.21 24.53
C TYR A 120 -5.83 -5.89 25.31
N ARG A 121 -6.72 -4.97 24.94
CA ARG A 121 -6.79 -3.63 25.55
C ARG A 121 -6.95 -3.68 27.08
N SER A 122 -7.76 -4.59 27.58
CA SER A 122 -8.01 -4.75 29.01
C SER A 122 -6.81 -5.30 29.80
N VAL A 123 -5.94 -6.06 29.14
CA VAL A 123 -4.74 -6.68 29.75
C VAL A 123 -3.50 -5.80 29.58
N CYS A 124 -3.42 -5.06 28.50
CA CYS A 124 -2.27 -4.21 28.16
C CYS A 124 -2.05 -3.07 29.19
N GLY A 125 -3.13 -2.56 29.80
CA GLY A 125 -3.07 -1.48 30.77
C GLY A 125 -2.58 -0.14 30.21
N ARG A 126 -2.51 0.01 28.88
CA ARG A 126 -2.04 1.24 28.25
C ARG A 126 -2.99 2.40 28.57
N GLU A 127 -2.44 3.47 29.14
CA GLU A 127 -3.14 4.72 29.43
C GLU A 127 -3.11 5.66 28.23
N ALA A 128 -4.04 6.63 28.19
CA ALA A 128 -4.17 7.57 27.09
C ALA A 128 -2.93 8.49 26.92
N GLU A 129 -2.24 8.74 28.02
CA GLU A 129 -1.04 9.60 28.09
C GLU A 129 0.24 8.91 27.64
N TRP A 130 0.21 7.61 27.41
CA TRP A 130 1.38 6.88 26.95
C TRP A 130 1.71 7.25 25.50
N PRO A 131 3.01 7.29 25.15
CA PRO A 131 3.45 7.73 23.83
C PRO A 131 2.84 6.89 22.72
N ASP A 132 2.53 7.53 21.63
CA ASP A 132 2.19 6.91 20.38
C ASP A 132 3.18 7.35 19.26
N ARG A 133 3.14 6.67 18.14
CA ARG A 133 3.99 6.98 17.00
C ARG A 133 3.14 7.57 15.88
N PRO A 134 3.30 8.84 15.52
CA PRO A 134 2.56 9.44 14.42
C PRO A 134 2.93 8.77 13.09
N VAL A 135 1.92 8.40 12.30
CA VAL A 135 2.10 7.90 10.95
C VAL A 135 1.88 9.04 9.98
N VAL A 136 2.96 9.50 9.36
CA VAL A 136 2.92 10.50 8.31
C VAL A 136 2.69 9.81 6.96
N LYS A 137 1.71 10.29 6.19
CA LYS A 137 1.52 9.86 4.81
C LYS A 137 2.50 10.64 3.94
N LEU A 138 3.41 9.93 3.31
CA LEU A 138 4.32 10.51 2.32
C LEU A 138 3.76 10.27 0.92
N GLU A 139 4.03 11.20 0.02
CA GLU A 139 3.78 11.01 -1.40
C GLU A 139 4.83 10.09 -2.02
N LYS A 140 4.46 9.43 -3.14
CA LYS A 140 5.32 8.41 -3.77
C LYS A 140 6.73 8.93 -4.09
N ALA A 141 6.85 10.15 -4.59
CA ALA A 141 8.14 10.76 -4.92
C ALA A 141 9.02 10.97 -3.67
N GLU A 142 8.44 11.48 -2.59
CA GLU A 142 9.13 11.70 -1.32
C GLU A 142 9.65 10.39 -0.71
N ILE A 143 8.88 9.30 -0.85
CA ILE A 143 9.32 7.98 -0.36
C ILE A 143 10.61 7.55 -1.06
N TYR A 144 10.66 7.64 -2.39
CA TYR A 144 11.84 7.22 -3.15
C TYR A 144 13.04 8.14 -2.90
N GLU A 145 12.83 9.45 -2.81
CA GLU A 145 13.88 10.40 -2.45
C GLU A 145 14.52 10.07 -1.10
N GLN A 146 13.68 9.78 -0.09
CA GLN A 146 14.17 9.37 1.22
C GLN A 146 14.88 8.01 1.20
N LEU A 147 14.41 7.07 0.39
CA LEU A 147 15.05 5.76 0.22
C LEU A 147 16.43 5.88 -0.43
N GLU A 148 16.57 6.72 -1.44
CA GLU A 148 17.84 7.01 -2.13
C GLU A 148 18.82 7.73 -1.19
N GLY A 149 18.33 8.66 -0.39
CA GLY A 149 19.12 9.38 0.62
C GLY A 149 19.47 8.55 1.86
N GLY A 150 19.00 7.33 1.98
CA GLY A 150 19.20 6.48 3.16
C GLY A 150 18.54 7.03 4.43
N GLN A 151 17.60 7.96 4.30
CA GLN A 151 17.02 8.73 5.41
C GLN A 151 15.71 8.14 5.95
N LEU A 152 15.17 7.09 5.33
CA LEU A 152 13.96 6.43 5.83
C LEU A 152 14.29 5.61 7.09
N ALA A 153 14.71 6.34 8.13
CA ALA A 153 14.96 5.76 9.44
C ALA A 153 13.61 5.33 10.04
N TRP A 154 13.58 4.12 10.54
CA TRP A 154 12.51 3.64 11.40
C TRP A 154 12.44 4.56 12.63
N GLN A 155 11.44 5.45 12.66
CA GLN A 155 11.15 6.26 13.83
C GLN A 155 10.33 5.40 14.81
N MET A 156 10.96 5.08 15.94
CA MET A 156 10.26 4.51 17.10
C MET A 156 9.79 5.63 18.01
#